data_068b634b11f8a20deb0180a803110a01
#
_entry.id   068b634b11f8a20deb0180a803110a01
#
_cell.length_a   1.000
_cell.length_b   1.000
_cell.length_c   1.000
_cell.angle_alpha   90.00
_cell.angle_beta   90.00
_cell.angle_gamma   90.00
#
_symmetry.space_group_name_H-M   'P 1'
#
loop_
_entity.id
_entity.type
_entity.pdbx_description
1 polymer ?
#
loop_
_entity_poly.entity_id
_entity_poly.type
_entity_poly.pdbx_seq_one_letter_code
_entity_poly.pdbx_strand_id
1 'polypeptide(L)'
;MNYIVISPYYPHNFRKFSIELKNQGFNVLGIGEEPYDQLDDRLKDALTEYFRVNSLDDVEEVKRAVAFLFHKHGPIDRIESQNEHWMELDAALRTQFNVYGLKERDLKKTKHKSEMKKYFEKAGVPVVPGFLVKKEKDIDKGVKKLKLPLIAKPDNGVGAAATYKLQDKKDVENFKKEWDGKTPYFLEPFVSASDIVTFDGIVDAKGNIVFSTSIVYYYTPLELLNNNTIDWVYYIDKELDPKLVEYGEKAVKAFGMKERFFHIEFFKTEDDYIAIEYNNRPAGAFAIDVYNYAHSFDFFKLYAEVVKGTNGELNLDSKYGLASTRRDYKDYLYSEDDIRNKYQDKLKAVLRMPEAFAELQGDTMFVLVADTLEEMNEMKEYVEKLK
;
A
#
# COMPACT_ATOMS: atom_id res chain seq x y z
N MET A 1 22.10 7.54 -14.07
CA MET A 1 21.59 6.25 -13.52
C MET A 1 20.47 5.78 -14.43
N ASN A 2 20.51 4.50 -14.84
CA ASN A 2 19.46 3.86 -15.63
C ASN A 2 18.43 3.24 -14.68
N TYR A 3 17.20 3.70 -14.76
CA TYR A 3 16.10 3.29 -13.89
C TYR A 3 14.99 2.66 -14.73
N ILE A 4 14.70 1.38 -14.51
CA ILE A 4 13.57 0.68 -15.15
C ILE A 4 12.35 0.80 -14.24
N VAL A 5 11.24 1.28 -14.82
CA VAL A 5 9.92 1.30 -14.20
C VAL A 5 9.03 0.24 -14.86
N ILE A 6 8.57 -0.72 -14.06
CA ILE A 6 7.62 -1.75 -14.50
C ILE A 6 6.20 -1.20 -14.36
N SER A 7 5.37 -1.34 -15.40
CA SER A 7 4.00 -0.83 -15.45
C SER A 7 3.89 0.67 -15.08
N PRO A 8 4.62 1.59 -15.76
CA PRO A 8 4.74 2.99 -15.36
C PRO A 8 3.43 3.79 -15.46
N TYR A 9 2.40 3.23 -16.06
CA TYR A 9 1.10 3.84 -16.31
C TYR A 9 0.02 3.46 -15.29
N TYR A 10 0.25 2.41 -14.47
CA TYR A 10 -0.78 1.91 -13.55
C TYR A 10 -0.23 1.62 -12.13
N PRO A 11 -0.93 2.07 -11.07
CA PRO A 11 -2.07 3.01 -11.06
C PRO A 11 -1.74 4.35 -11.71
N HIS A 12 -2.77 5.01 -12.28
CA HIS A 12 -2.56 6.20 -13.13
C HIS A 12 -1.74 7.33 -12.47
N ASN A 13 -1.84 7.52 -11.16
CA ASN A 13 -1.06 8.50 -10.41
C ASN A 13 0.43 8.09 -10.28
N PHE A 14 0.80 6.81 -10.44
CA PHE A 14 2.18 6.32 -10.31
C PHE A 14 3.10 6.77 -11.47
N ARG A 15 2.53 7.24 -12.61
CA ARG A 15 3.34 7.92 -13.62
C ARG A 15 4.16 9.08 -13.06
N LYS A 16 3.72 9.69 -11.94
CA LYS A 16 4.45 10.75 -11.24
C LYS A 16 5.84 10.30 -10.75
N PHE A 17 6.02 9.00 -10.43
CA PHE A 17 7.36 8.48 -10.14
C PHE A 17 8.30 8.63 -11.33
N SER A 18 7.86 8.26 -12.53
CA SER A 18 8.66 8.41 -13.75
C SER A 18 8.98 9.88 -14.04
N ILE A 19 8.01 10.78 -13.85
CA ILE A 19 8.17 12.22 -14.04
C ILE A 19 9.23 12.77 -13.07
N GLU A 20 9.12 12.46 -11.79
CA GLU A 20 10.05 12.98 -10.79
C GLU A 20 11.45 12.35 -10.88
N LEU A 21 11.55 11.07 -11.26
CA LEU A 21 12.84 10.46 -11.59
C LEU A 21 13.51 11.19 -12.77
N LYS A 22 12.75 11.51 -13.83
CA LYS A 22 13.27 12.30 -14.95
C LYS A 22 13.72 13.69 -14.51
N ASN A 23 12.92 14.38 -13.70
CA ASN A 23 13.25 15.70 -13.14
C ASN A 23 14.56 15.68 -12.33
N GLN A 24 14.83 14.56 -11.65
CA GLN A 24 16.09 14.33 -10.93
C GLN A 24 17.25 13.88 -11.83
N GLY A 25 17.05 13.78 -13.15
CA GLY A 25 18.09 13.46 -14.12
C GLY A 25 18.38 11.97 -14.29
N PHE A 26 17.43 11.08 -13.93
CA PHE A 26 17.54 9.67 -14.25
C PHE A 26 17.26 9.42 -15.72
N ASN A 27 17.89 8.39 -16.29
CA ASN A 27 17.51 7.80 -17.55
C ASN A 27 16.38 6.81 -17.28
N VAL A 28 15.13 7.24 -17.47
CA VAL A 28 13.93 6.47 -17.11
C VAL A 28 13.51 5.60 -18.27
N LEU A 29 13.46 4.28 -18.04
CA LEU A 29 13.17 3.25 -19.01
C LEU A 29 11.89 2.52 -18.60
N GLY A 30 10.84 2.56 -19.40
CA GLY A 30 9.56 1.91 -19.09
C GLY A 30 9.46 0.50 -19.70
N ILE A 31 8.89 -0.43 -18.95
CA ILE A 31 8.43 -1.73 -19.48
C ILE A 31 6.97 -1.91 -19.09
N GLY A 32 6.11 -2.24 -20.06
CA GLY A 32 4.68 -2.45 -19.80
C GLY A 32 3.92 -3.03 -20.99
N GLU A 33 2.65 -3.32 -20.80
CA GLU A 33 1.77 -3.95 -21.79
C GLU A 33 1.05 -2.92 -22.66
N GLU A 34 0.79 -1.72 -22.09
CA GLU A 34 0.03 -0.67 -22.77
C GLU A 34 0.70 -0.25 -24.07
N PRO A 35 -0.05 -0.08 -25.19
CA PRO A 35 0.50 0.51 -26.40
C PRO A 35 1.05 1.92 -26.14
N TYR A 36 2.21 2.25 -26.72
CA TYR A 36 2.89 3.53 -26.51
C TYR A 36 2.02 4.76 -26.82
N ASP A 37 1.21 4.68 -27.88
CA ASP A 37 0.30 5.74 -28.29
C ASP A 37 -0.84 6.01 -27.31
N GLN A 38 -1.16 5.04 -26.44
CA GLN A 38 -2.19 5.15 -25.41
C GLN A 38 -1.64 5.67 -24.06
N LEU A 39 -0.32 5.76 -23.89
CA LEU A 39 0.28 6.33 -22.69
C LEU A 39 -0.05 7.83 -22.57
N ASP A 40 -0.20 8.30 -21.33
CA ASP A 40 -0.31 9.75 -21.00
C ASP A 40 0.90 10.50 -21.55
N ASP A 41 0.69 11.67 -22.15
CA ASP A 41 1.76 12.44 -22.81
C ASP A 41 2.87 12.85 -21.84
N ARG A 42 2.53 13.18 -20.58
CA ARG A 42 3.54 13.51 -19.56
C ARG A 42 4.38 12.28 -19.18
N LEU A 43 3.81 11.06 -19.26
CA LEU A 43 4.57 9.85 -19.06
C LEU A 43 5.50 9.61 -20.26
N LYS A 44 5.03 9.79 -21.50
CA LYS A 44 5.88 9.71 -22.71
C LYS A 44 7.07 10.65 -22.63
N ASP A 45 6.84 11.89 -22.20
CA ASP A 45 7.90 12.91 -22.02
C ASP A 45 8.92 12.53 -20.94
N ALA A 46 8.47 11.80 -19.90
CA ALA A 46 9.34 11.35 -18.81
C ALA A 46 10.20 10.15 -19.19
N LEU A 47 9.73 9.29 -20.09
CA LEU A 47 10.43 8.08 -20.50
C LEU A 47 11.48 8.38 -21.58
N THR A 48 12.71 7.92 -21.35
CA THR A 48 13.74 7.92 -22.39
C THR A 48 13.47 6.85 -23.44
N GLU A 49 12.94 5.71 -23.01
CA GLU A 49 12.52 4.63 -23.86
C GLU A 49 11.39 3.83 -23.16
N TYR A 50 10.51 3.28 -23.98
CA TYR A 50 9.47 2.38 -23.54
C TYR A 50 9.52 1.08 -24.33
N PHE A 51 9.65 -0.04 -23.65
CA PHE A 51 9.61 -1.36 -24.22
C PHE A 51 8.26 -2.01 -23.93
N ARG A 52 7.45 -2.23 -24.97
CA ARG A 52 6.19 -2.92 -24.83
C ARG A 52 6.40 -4.43 -24.80
N VAL A 53 5.81 -5.10 -23.82
CA VAL A 53 5.68 -6.56 -23.73
C VAL A 53 4.24 -6.99 -23.96
N ASN A 54 4.01 -8.25 -24.34
CA ASN A 54 2.64 -8.77 -24.49
C ASN A 54 2.00 -9.07 -23.13
N SER A 55 2.80 -9.56 -22.18
CA SER A 55 2.34 -9.77 -20.81
C SER A 55 3.49 -9.57 -19.81
N LEU A 56 3.21 -8.81 -18.74
CA LEU A 56 4.11 -8.69 -17.60
C LEU A 56 4.14 -9.97 -16.74
N ASP A 57 3.16 -10.86 -16.89
CA ASP A 57 3.16 -12.19 -16.27
C ASP A 57 4.13 -13.17 -16.99
N ASP A 58 4.48 -12.90 -18.27
CA ASP A 58 5.57 -13.63 -18.94
C ASP A 58 6.93 -13.09 -18.50
N VAL A 59 7.41 -13.62 -17.37
CA VAL A 59 8.70 -13.23 -16.78
C VAL A 59 9.87 -13.35 -17.78
N GLU A 60 9.83 -14.33 -18.69
CA GLU A 60 10.90 -14.52 -19.69
C GLU A 60 10.83 -13.45 -20.79
N GLU A 61 9.64 -12.97 -21.17
CA GLU A 61 9.50 -11.83 -22.07
C GLU A 61 10.05 -10.55 -21.42
N VAL A 62 9.69 -10.29 -20.15
CA VAL A 62 10.19 -9.13 -19.42
C VAL A 62 11.71 -9.18 -19.24
N LYS A 63 12.30 -10.34 -18.97
CA LYS A 63 13.76 -10.51 -18.92
C LYS A 63 14.43 -10.13 -20.23
N ARG A 64 13.84 -10.51 -21.39
CA ARG A 64 14.35 -10.12 -22.72
C ARG A 64 14.28 -8.59 -22.91
N ALA A 65 13.19 -7.95 -22.44
CA ALA A 65 13.06 -6.50 -22.47
C ALA A 65 14.15 -5.80 -21.63
N VAL A 66 14.41 -6.29 -20.40
CA VAL A 66 15.50 -5.77 -19.54
C VAL A 66 16.86 -5.97 -20.21
N ALA A 67 17.12 -7.14 -20.80
CA ALA A 67 18.38 -7.42 -21.50
C ALA A 67 18.60 -6.49 -22.70
N PHE A 68 17.54 -6.20 -23.48
CA PHE A 68 17.57 -5.24 -24.57
C PHE A 68 17.93 -3.82 -24.06
N LEU A 69 17.23 -3.35 -23.02
CA LEU A 69 17.47 -2.03 -22.44
C LEU A 69 18.88 -1.94 -21.86
N PHE A 70 19.34 -3.01 -21.20
CA PHE A 70 20.72 -3.10 -20.70
C PHE A 70 21.76 -2.99 -21.84
N HIS A 71 21.54 -3.71 -22.94
CA HIS A 71 22.43 -3.66 -24.11
C HIS A 71 22.51 -2.25 -24.70
N LYS A 72 21.37 -1.56 -24.79
CA LYS A 72 21.26 -0.26 -25.45
C LYS A 72 21.74 0.90 -24.56
N HIS A 73 21.42 0.88 -23.26
CA HIS A 73 21.64 1.98 -22.32
C HIS A 73 22.78 1.71 -21.31
N GLY A 74 23.34 0.50 -21.30
CA GLY A 74 24.34 0.10 -20.31
C GLY A 74 23.72 -0.46 -19.02
N PRO A 75 24.53 -0.60 -17.95
CA PRO A 75 24.08 -1.20 -16.68
C PRO A 75 22.84 -0.54 -16.11
N ILE A 76 21.93 -1.37 -15.61
CA ILE A 76 20.70 -0.92 -14.96
C ILE A 76 20.96 -0.75 -13.45
N ASP A 77 20.67 0.44 -12.94
CA ASP A 77 20.91 0.77 -11.53
C ASP A 77 19.73 0.39 -10.64
N ARG A 78 18.48 0.53 -11.13
CA ARG A 78 17.26 0.22 -10.37
C ARG A 78 16.19 -0.39 -11.28
N ILE A 79 15.37 -1.27 -10.71
CA ILE A 79 14.14 -1.84 -11.31
C ILE A 79 13.05 -1.82 -10.26
N GLU A 80 11.96 -1.10 -10.46
CA GLU A 80 10.85 -0.98 -9.51
C GLU A 80 9.52 -0.76 -10.22
N SER A 81 8.46 -1.35 -9.68
CA SER A 81 7.07 -1.07 -10.05
C SER A 81 6.36 -0.16 -9.06
N GLN A 82 6.83 -0.11 -7.81
CA GLN A 82 6.16 0.47 -6.64
C GLN A 82 4.79 -0.18 -6.35
N ASN A 83 4.49 -1.31 -6.97
CA ASN A 83 3.21 -2.01 -6.92
C ASN A 83 3.39 -3.40 -6.32
N GLU A 84 2.54 -3.77 -5.37
CA GLU A 84 2.61 -5.07 -4.70
C GLU A 84 2.42 -6.23 -5.67
N HIS A 85 1.55 -6.07 -6.68
CA HIS A 85 1.30 -7.10 -7.68
C HIS A 85 2.58 -7.52 -8.43
N TRP A 86 3.44 -6.55 -8.77
CA TRP A 86 4.68 -6.79 -9.51
C TRP A 86 5.92 -6.99 -8.65
N MET A 87 5.78 -7.00 -7.33
CA MET A 87 6.93 -7.07 -6.41
C MET A 87 7.78 -8.34 -6.60
N GLU A 88 7.15 -9.46 -6.93
CA GLU A 88 7.86 -10.73 -7.21
C GLU A 88 8.60 -10.66 -8.56
N LEU A 89 7.98 -10.07 -9.57
CA LEU A 89 8.61 -9.79 -10.86
C LEU A 89 9.83 -8.86 -10.67
N ASP A 90 9.65 -7.74 -9.97
CA ASP A 90 10.74 -6.80 -9.67
C ASP A 90 11.93 -7.51 -9.00
N ALA A 91 11.65 -8.38 -8.03
CA ALA A 91 12.69 -9.11 -7.30
C ALA A 91 13.39 -10.16 -8.17
N ALA A 92 12.64 -10.86 -9.04
CA ALA A 92 13.19 -11.82 -10.00
C ALA A 92 14.13 -11.13 -11.00
N LEU A 93 13.71 -9.97 -11.54
CA LEU A 93 14.53 -9.17 -12.45
C LEU A 93 15.80 -8.65 -11.75
N ARG A 94 15.67 -8.11 -10.53
CA ARG A 94 16.85 -7.66 -9.75
C ARG A 94 17.79 -8.81 -9.39
N THR A 95 17.28 -10.01 -9.17
CA THR A 95 18.09 -11.20 -8.94
C THR A 95 18.85 -11.59 -10.20
N GLN A 96 18.15 -11.71 -11.33
CA GLN A 96 18.70 -12.15 -12.61
C GLN A 96 19.78 -11.21 -13.15
N PHE A 97 19.56 -9.90 -13.08
CA PHE A 97 20.48 -8.87 -13.63
C PHE A 97 21.43 -8.29 -12.58
N ASN A 98 21.41 -8.82 -11.36
CA ASN A 98 22.19 -8.34 -10.22
C ASN A 98 22.00 -6.82 -9.94
N VAL A 99 20.81 -6.32 -10.12
CA VAL A 99 20.44 -4.92 -9.83
C VAL A 99 20.26 -4.73 -8.32
N TYR A 100 20.57 -3.55 -7.83
CA TYR A 100 20.35 -3.16 -6.42
C TYR A 100 18.87 -3.19 -6.03
N GLY A 101 18.59 -3.55 -4.79
CA GLY A 101 17.25 -3.59 -4.21
C GLY A 101 16.89 -4.99 -3.67
N LEU A 102 15.63 -5.16 -3.27
CA LEU A 102 15.12 -6.44 -2.76
C LEU A 102 15.17 -7.51 -3.85
N LYS A 103 15.80 -8.62 -3.54
CA LYS A 103 15.90 -9.81 -4.39
C LYS A 103 14.93 -10.89 -3.91
N GLU A 104 14.71 -11.93 -4.69
CA GLU A 104 13.78 -13.03 -4.37
C GLU A 104 14.05 -13.61 -2.97
N ARG A 105 15.31 -13.77 -2.56
CA ARG A 105 15.67 -14.26 -1.22
C ARG A 105 15.17 -13.38 -0.07
N ASP A 106 14.90 -12.09 -0.32
CA ASP A 106 14.52 -11.11 0.67
C ASP A 106 12.99 -10.98 0.82
N LEU A 107 12.22 -11.55 -0.13
CA LEU A 107 10.76 -11.37 -0.19
C LEU A 107 10.00 -12.06 0.95
N LYS A 108 10.50 -13.20 1.45
CA LYS A 108 9.76 -13.98 2.46
C LYS A 108 9.33 -13.14 3.67
N LYS A 109 10.21 -12.27 4.14
CA LYS A 109 9.97 -11.46 5.35
C LYS A 109 8.87 -10.41 5.19
N THR A 110 8.51 -10.04 3.94
CA THR A 110 7.50 -9.03 3.61
C THR A 110 6.32 -9.56 2.79
N LYS A 111 6.35 -10.85 2.40
CA LYS A 111 5.26 -11.48 1.64
C LYS A 111 4.56 -12.57 2.43
N HIS A 112 5.26 -13.26 3.35
CA HIS A 112 4.68 -14.33 4.15
C HIS A 112 4.35 -13.86 5.56
N LYS A 113 3.06 -13.85 5.92
CA LYS A 113 2.57 -13.42 7.24
C LYS A 113 3.23 -14.19 8.39
N SER A 114 3.43 -15.50 8.19
CA SER A 114 4.12 -16.36 9.15
C SER A 114 5.59 -15.98 9.39
N GLU A 115 6.26 -15.40 8.39
CA GLU A 115 7.63 -14.90 8.53
C GLU A 115 7.66 -13.47 9.07
N MET A 116 6.76 -12.58 8.61
CA MET A 116 6.64 -11.20 9.12
C MET A 116 6.54 -11.16 10.64
N LYS A 117 5.70 -12.02 11.23
CA LYS A 117 5.50 -12.09 12.69
C LYS A 117 6.81 -12.25 13.45
N LYS A 118 7.72 -13.07 12.96
CA LYS A 118 9.03 -13.30 13.58
C LYS A 118 9.89 -12.03 13.63
N TYR A 119 9.76 -11.17 12.62
CA TYR A 119 10.48 -9.90 12.58
C TYR A 119 9.88 -8.88 13.55
N PHE A 120 8.56 -8.80 13.66
CA PHE A 120 7.90 -7.98 14.66
C PHE A 120 8.20 -8.45 16.09
N GLU A 121 8.10 -9.75 16.36
CA GLU A 121 8.45 -10.35 17.66
C GLU A 121 9.90 -10.03 18.04
N LYS A 122 10.84 -10.22 17.10
CA LYS A 122 12.26 -9.90 17.31
C LYS A 122 12.51 -8.41 17.57
N ALA A 123 11.69 -7.55 16.99
CA ALA A 123 11.73 -6.10 17.22
C ALA A 123 11.12 -5.69 18.57
N GLY A 124 10.42 -6.59 19.27
CA GLY A 124 9.65 -6.27 20.46
C GLY A 124 8.38 -5.47 20.15
N VAL A 125 7.84 -5.62 18.94
CA VAL A 125 6.56 -5.03 18.52
C VAL A 125 5.45 -6.04 18.76
N PRO A 126 4.37 -5.67 19.45
CA PRO A 126 3.26 -6.58 19.72
C PRO A 126 2.64 -7.13 18.44
N VAL A 127 2.38 -8.44 18.42
CA VAL A 127 1.67 -9.14 17.34
C VAL A 127 0.74 -10.19 17.93
N VAL A 128 -0.34 -10.50 17.24
CA VAL A 128 -1.14 -11.67 17.61
C VAL A 128 -0.39 -12.96 17.29
N PRO A 129 -0.47 -14.01 18.14
CA PRO A 129 0.13 -15.30 17.84
C PRO A 129 -0.51 -15.90 16.59
N GLY A 130 0.25 -16.65 15.82
CA GLY A 130 -0.27 -17.26 14.62
C GLY A 130 0.04 -18.74 14.49
N PHE A 131 -0.64 -19.41 13.54
CA PHE A 131 -0.42 -20.80 13.23
C PHE A 131 -0.50 -21.04 11.71
N LEU A 132 0.58 -21.57 11.14
CA LEU A 132 0.67 -21.84 9.70
C LEU A 132 0.02 -23.18 9.36
N VAL A 133 -0.97 -23.15 8.46
CA VAL A 133 -1.70 -24.29 7.91
C VAL A 133 -1.11 -24.63 6.54
N LYS A 134 -0.60 -25.86 6.40
CA LYS A 134 -0.11 -26.42 5.13
C LYS A 134 -0.84 -27.70 4.73
N LYS A 135 -1.58 -28.30 5.65
CA LYS A 135 -2.35 -29.54 5.47
C LYS A 135 -3.64 -29.43 6.28
N GLU A 136 -4.70 -30.08 5.84
CA GLU A 136 -6.01 -30.02 6.48
C GLU A 136 -5.95 -30.29 8.00
N LYS A 137 -5.19 -31.31 8.43
CA LYS A 137 -4.99 -31.61 9.85
C LYS A 137 -4.36 -30.48 10.67
N ASP A 138 -3.73 -29.49 10.01
CA ASP A 138 -3.13 -28.36 10.70
C ASP A 138 -4.20 -27.33 11.09
N ILE A 139 -5.35 -27.32 10.41
CA ILE A 139 -6.50 -26.46 10.78
C ILE A 139 -6.96 -26.80 12.20
N ASP A 140 -7.26 -28.07 12.49
CA ASP A 140 -7.70 -28.49 13.82
C ASP A 140 -6.67 -28.21 14.91
N LYS A 141 -5.39 -28.41 14.60
CA LYS A 141 -4.30 -28.06 15.52
C LYS A 141 -4.24 -26.57 15.81
N GLY A 142 -4.36 -25.74 14.78
CA GLY A 142 -4.40 -24.28 14.90
C GLY A 142 -5.59 -23.82 15.73
N VAL A 143 -6.80 -24.32 15.44
CA VAL A 143 -8.01 -24.03 16.21
C VAL A 143 -7.86 -24.45 17.68
N LYS A 144 -7.31 -25.63 17.94
CA LYS A 144 -7.06 -26.10 19.32
C LYS A 144 -6.05 -25.21 20.06
N LYS A 145 -5.00 -24.76 19.37
CA LYS A 145 -3.92 -23.93 19.95
C LYS A 145 -4.37 -22.49 20.22
N LEU A 146 -5.02 -21.88 19.24
CA LEU A 146 -5.33 -20.43 19.26
C LEU A 146 -6.70 -20.12 19.84
N LYS A 147 -7.65 -21.08 19.79
CA LYS A 147 -9.07 -20.98 20.18
C LYS A 147 -9.86 -20.02 19.28
N LEU A 148 -11.15 -20.27 19.13
CA LEU A 148 -12.08 -19.42 18.39
C LEU A 148 -12.49 -18.19 19.20
N PRO A 149 -12.80 -17.04 18.56
CA PRO A 149 -12.84 -16.83 17.10
C PRO A 149 -11.46 -16.57 16.48
N LEU A 150 -11.27 -17.01 15.23
CA LEU A 150 -10.03 -16.86 14.48
C LEU A 150 -10.26 -16.15 13.12
N ILE A 151 -9.19 -15.60 12.58
CA ILE A 151 -9.09 -15.21 11.17
C ILE A 151 -8.19 -16.23 10.47
N ALA A 152 -8.65 -16.76 9.33
CA ALA A 152 -7.85 -17.55 8.40
C ALA A 152 -7.60 -16.72 7.14
N LYS A 153 -6.34 -16.47 6.81
CA LYS A 153 -5.94 -15.69 5.63
C LYS A 153 -4.78 -16.38 4.89
N PRO A 154 -4.65 -16.24 3.55
CA PRO A 154 -3.50 -16.79 2.85
C PRO A 154 -2.19 -16.27 3.46
N ASP A 155 -1.21 -17.14 3.65
CA ASP A 155 0.11 -16.76 4.20
C ASP A 155 0.85 -15.79 3.27
N ASN A 156 0.75 -16.03 1.95
CA ASN A 156 1.18 -15.11 0.90
C ASN A 156 -0.05 -14.64 0.12
N GLY A 157 -0.53 -13.44 0.39
CA GLY A 157 -1.73 -12.89 -0.24
C GLY A 157 -1.82 -11.38 -0.02
N VAL A 158 -2.49 -10.70 -0.93
CA VAL A 158 -2.67 -9.25 -0.95
C VAL A 158 -4.09 -8.89 -0.54
N GLY A 159 -4.24 -7.91 0.34
CA GLY A 159 -5.52 -7.43 0.80
C GLY A 159 -6.30 -8.46 1.63
N ALA A 160 -7.60 -8.25 1.76
CA ALA A 160 -8.50 -9.14 2.52
C ALA A 160 -9.08 -10.29 1.67
N ALA A 161 -8.61 -10.48 0.43
CA ALA A 161 -9.10 -11.55 -0.45
C ALA A 161 -8.88 -12.94 0.18
N ALA A 162 -9.87 -13.82 0.05
CA ALA A 162 -9.87 -15.16 0.62
C ALA A 162 -9.60 -15.21 2.14
N THR A 163 -10.06 -14.18 2.87
CA THR A 163 -9.99 -14.12 4.33
C THR A 163 -11.30 -14.63 4.94
N TYR A 164 -11.19 -15.55 5.90
CA TYR A 164 -12.33 -16.16 6.57
C TYR A 164 -12.32 -15.82 8.05
N LYS A 165 -13.49 -15.43 8.58
CA LYS A 165 -13.72 -15.33 10.01
C LYS A 165 -14.32 -16.64 10.52
N LEU A 166 -13.59 -17.34 11.37
CA LEU A 166 -13.99 -18.61 11.96
C LEU A 166 -14.52 -18.35 13.37
N GLN A 167 -15.84 -18.24 13.51
CA GLN A 167 -16.47 -17.93 14.79
C GLN A 167 -16.75 -19.20 15.61
N ASP A 168 -17.16 -20.28 14.93
CA ASP A 168 -17.55 -21.53 15.53
C ASP A 168 -17.05 -22.75 14.73
N LYS A 169 -17.45 -23.95 15.18
CA LYS A 169 -17.07 -25.20 14.50
C LYS A 169 -17.64 -25.30 13.09
N LYS A 170 -18.81 -24.71 12.83
CA LYS A 170 -19.44 -24.73 11.49
C LYS A 170 -18.60 -23.95 10.50
N ASP A 171 -18.12 -22.78 10.90
CA ASP A 171 -17.23 -21.96 10.05
C ASP A 171 -15.91 -22.69 9.75
N VAL A 172 -15.36 -23.40 10.74
CA VAL A 172 -14.15 -24.23 10.55
C VAL A 172 -14.39 -25.33 9.51
N GLU A 173 -15.53 -26.04 9.58
CA GLU A 173 -15.86 -27.08 8.61
C GLU A 173 -16.16 -26.51 7.22
N ASN A 174 -16.76 -25.32 7.11
CA ASN A 174 -16.95 -24.63 5.85
C ASN A 174 -15.59 -24.25 5.23
N PHE A 175 -14.71 -23.65 6.02
CA PHE A 175 -13.34 -23.31 5.58
C PHE A 175 -12.58 -24.53 5.06
N LYS A 176 -12.66 -25.70 5.76
CA LYS A 176 -12.03 -26.94 5.30
C LYS A 176 -12.56 -27.39 3.93
N LYS A 177 -13.87 -27.23 3.67
CA LYS A 177 -14.49 -27.61 2.38
C LYS A 177 -14.09 -26.67 1.24
N GLU A 178 -13.93 -25.39 1.52
CA GLU A 178 -13.59 -24.36 0.54
C GLU A 178 -12.09 -24.26 0.26
N TRP A 179 -11.27 -24.72 1.22
CA TRP A 179 -9.83 -24.68 1.06
C TRP A 179 -9.35 -25.63 -0.06
N ASP A 180 -8.52 -25.13 -0.96
CA ASP A 180 -7.98 -25.87 -2.12
C ASP A 180 -6.98 -26.98 -1.76
N GLY A 181 -6.61 -27.10 -0.48
CA GLY A 181 -5.63 -28.06 0.02
C GLY A 181 -4.18 -27.78 -0.38
N LYS A 182 -3.90 -26.65 -1.05
CA LYS A 182 -2.59 -26.27 -1.60
C LYS A 182 -2.08 -24.93 -1.07
N THR A 183 -2.92 -23.90 -1.10
CA THR A 183 -2.58 -22.57 -0.61
C THR A 183 -2.30 -22.58 0.89
N PRO A 184 -1.09 -22.23 1.38
CA PRO A 184 -0.84 -22.12 2.80
C PRO A 184 -1.68 -20.99 3.42
N TYR A 185 -2.34 -21.27 4.54
CA TYR A 185 -3.10 -20.28 5.31
C TYR A 185 -2.44 -19.99 6.64
N PHE A 186 -2.65 -18.79 7.13
CA PHE A 186 -2.19 -18.35 8.44
C PHE A 186 -3.42 -18.05 9.31
N LEU A 187 -3.53 -18.77 10.45
CA LEU A 187 -4.58 -18.59 11.44
C LEU A 187 -4.11 -17.64 12.52
N GLU A 188 -4.93 -16.68 12.89
CA GLU A 188 -4.68 -15.71 13.97
C GLU A 188 -5.94 -15.55 14.83
N PRO A 189 -5.82 -15.27 16.14
CA PRO A 189 -6.95 -14.81 16.95
C PRO A 189 -7.61 -13.59 16.34
N PHE A 190 -8.94 -13.55 16.36
CA PHE A 190 -9.68 -12.35 15.99
C PHE A 190 -9.40 -11.26 17.01
N VAL A 191 -8.94 -10.12 16.57
CA VAL A 191 -8.71 -8.92 17.39
C VAL A 191 -9.91 -8.01 17.26
N SER A 192 -10.52 -7.66 18.40
CA SER A 192 -11.49 -6.58 18.45
C SER A 192 -10.70 -5.29 18.67
N ALA A 193 -10.53 -4.52 17.61
CA ALA A 193 -9.83 -3.24 17.62
C ALA A 193 -10.83 -2.11 17.39
N SER A 194 -10.50 -0.91 17.87
CA SER A 194 -11.28 0.30 17.58
C SER A 194 -11.06 0.72 16.12
N ASP A 195 -9.79 0.72 15.69
CA ASP A 195 -9.37 1.21 14.39
C ASP A 195 -8.23 0.37 13.82
N ILE A 196 -8.02 0.47 12.51
CA ILE A 196 -6.75 0.13 11.86
C ILE A 196 -6.03 1.44 11.58
N VAL A 197 -4.76 1.50 11.98
CA VAL A 197 -3.87 2.62 11.71
C VAL A 197 -2.62 2.14 11.01
N THR A 198 -1.92 3.04 10.32
CA THR A 198 -0.67 2.68 9.66
C THR A 198 0.51 3.50 10.20
N PHE A 199 1.70 2.98 9.98
CA PHE A 199 2.93 3.77 10.03
C PHE A 199 3.58 3.68 8.67
N ASP A 200 3.54 4.78 7.93
CA ASP A 200 3.92 4.87 6.53
C ASP A 200 5.10 5.81 6.35
N GLY A 201 5.86 5.60 5.28
CA GLY A 201 6.96 6.51 4.98
C GLY A 201 7.99 5.95 4.02
N ILE A 202 9.20 6.51 4.09
CA ILE A 202 10.32 6.14 3.24
C ILE A 202 11.62 6.13 4.03
N VAL A 203 12.48 5.16 3.72
CA VAL A 203 13.85 5.07 4.23
C VAL A 203 14.88 5.39 3.15
N ASP A 204 15.99 6.00 3.57
CA ASP A 204 17.14 6.28 2.71
C ASP A 204 18.01 5.03 2.44
N ALA A 205 19.11 5.20 1.70
CA ALA A 205 20.09 4.16 1.39
C ALA A 205 20.78 3.57 2.64
N LYS A 206 20.76 4.29 3.76
CA LYS A 206 21.33 3.81 5.04
C LYS A 206 20.27 3.11 5.90
N GLY A 207 18.99 3.23 5.55
CA GLY A 207 17.85 2.71 6.30
C GLY A 207 17.34 3.67 7.37
N ASN A 208 17.70 4.95 7.31
CA ASN A 208 17.13 5.98 8.16
C ASN A 208 15.78 6.41 7.60
N ILE A 209 14.80 6.62 8.48
CA ILE A 209 13.50 7.16 8.09
C ILE A 209 13.69 8.63 7.71
N VAL A 210 13.31 8.98 6.48
CA VAL A 210 13.35 10.35 5.93
C VAL A 210 12.05 11.08 6.15
N PHE A 211 10.94 10.34 6.04
CA PHE A 211 9.59 10.85 6.25
C PHE A 211 8.70 9.74 6.82
N SER A 212 7.81 10.10 7.73
CA SER A 212 6.77 9.20 8.22
C SER A 212 5.45 9.91 8.43
N THR A 213 4.36 9.17 8.28
CA THR A 213 2.96 9.60 8.42
C THR A 213 2.09 8.42 8.83
N SER A 214 0.79 8.64 9.05
CA SER A 214 -0.16 7.60 9.43
C SER A 214 -1.50 7.79 8.71
N ILE A 215 -2.08 6.70 8.24
CA ILE A 215 -3.49 6.61 7.88
C ILE A 215 -4.26 6.07 9.08
N VAL A 216 -5.41 6.66 9.36
CA VAL A 216 -6.41 6.12 10.31
C VAL A 216 -7.65 5.75 9.50
N TYR A 217 -8.00 4.46 9.47
CA TYR A 217 -9.17 3.97 8.77
C TYR A 217 -10.41 4.00 9.68
N TYR A 218 -11.53 4.53 9.19
CA TYR A 218 -12.81 4.48 9.91
C TYR A 218 -13.46 3.10 9.88
N TYR A 219 -13.15 2.32 8.85
CA TYR A 219 -13.68 0.96 8.67
C TYR A 219 -12.57 0.02 8.25
N THR A 220 -12.60 -1.19 8.78
CA THR A 220 -11.64 -2.23 8.38
C THR A 220 -11.94 -2.73 6.96
N PRO A 221 -10.94 -3.22 6.20
CA PRO A 221 -11.19 -3.85 4.90
C PRO A 221 -12.20 -4.99 4.95
N LEU A 222 -12.25 -5.73 6.07
CA LEU A 222 -13.20 -6.82 6.26
C LEU A 222 -14.65 -6.31 6.43
N GLU A 223 -14.85 -5.18 7.09
CA GLU A 223 -16.18 -4.53 7.20
C GLU A 223 -16.66 -4.04 5.85
N LEU A 224 -15.78 -3.44 5.06
CA LEU A 224 -16.09 -2.96 3.71
C LEU A 224 -16.45 -4.11 2.76
N LEU A 225 -15.71 -5.22 2.81
CA LEU A 225 -16.01 -6.42 2.01
C LEU A 225 -17.37 -7.06 2.38
N ASN A 226 -17.74 -7.01 3.65
CA ASN A 226 -19.00 -7.58 4.14
C ASN A 226 -20.19 -6.63 4.04
N ASN A 227 -19.94 -5.35 3.77
CA ASN A 227 -20.98 -4.33 3.68
C ASN A 227 -20.66 -3.29 2.59
N ASN A 228 -21.13 -3.56 1.39
CA ASN A 228 -20.98 -2.68 0.22
C ASN A 228 -21.75 -1.35 0.32
N THR A 229 -22.52 -1.15 1.39
CA THR A 229 -23.23 0.14 1.63
C THR A 229 -22.34 1.14 2.37
N ILE A 230 -21.21 0.75 2.91
CA ILE A 230 -20.27 1.65 3.58
C ILE A 230 -19.36 2.30 2.53
N ASP A 231 -19.11 3.60 2.68
CA ASP A 231 -18.15 4.34 1.87
C ASP A 231 -16.76 4.18 2.48
N TRP A 232 -15.73 4.09 1.65
CA TRP A 232 -14.35 4.03 2.14
C TRP A 232 -13.91 5.40 2.62
N VAL A 233 -13.53 5.48 3.89
CA VAL A 233 -13.09 6.72 4.51
C VAL A 233 -11.87 6.48 5.37
N TYR A 234 -10.89 7.32 5.20
CA TYR A 234 -9.71 7.38 6.07
C TYR A 234 -9.21 8.83 6.18
N TYR A 235 -8.38 9.06 7.16
CA TYR A 235 -7.67 10.33 7.24
C TYR A 235 -6.19 10.14 7.53
N ILE A 236 -5.41 11.15 7.14
CA ILE A 236 -4.00 11.29 7.51
C ILE A 236 -3.96 12.07 8.81
N ASP A 237 -3.32 11.50 9.82
CA ASP A 237 -3.17 12.16 11.09
C ASP A 237 -2.15 13.31 10.98
N LYS A 238 -2.46 14.43 11.62
CA LYS A 238 -1.59 15.60 11.64
C LYS A 238 -0.36 15.36 12.51
N GLU A 239 -0.53 14.63 13.60
CA GLU A 239 0.51 14.31 14.58
C GLU A 239 0.50 12.81 14.85
N LEU A 240 1.68 12.20 14.77
CA LEU A 240 1.82 10.78 15.04
C LEU A 240 1.83 10.48 16.53
N ASP A 241 1.08 9.46 16.95
CA ASP A 241 1.15 8.94 18.32
C ASP A 241 2.58 8.44 18.59
N PRO A 242 3.24 8.90 19.68
CA PRO A 242 4.61 8.52 20.00
C PRO A 242 4.83 7.01 20.15
N LYS A 243 3.82 6.26 20.59
CA LYS A 243 3.91 4.80 20.73
C LYS A 243 3.85 4.10 19.36
N LEU A 244 3.01 4.61 18.46
CA LEU A 244 2.97 4.15 17.06
C LEU A 244 4.31 4.38 16.36
N VAL A 245 4.91 5.57 16.57
CA VAL A 245 6.25 5.90 16.07
C VAL A 245 7.28 4.93 16.60
N GLU A 246 7.32 4.70 17.92
CA GLU A 246 8.26 3.77 18.56
C GLU A 246 8.18 2.38 17.94
N TYR A 247 6.98 1.82 17.75
CA TYR A 247 6.79 0.49 17.17
C TYR A 247 7.11 0.46 15.68
N GLY A 248 6.72 1.50 14.95
CA GLY A 248 7.02 1.65 13.54
C GLY A 248 8.52 1.69 13.27
N GLU A 249 9.28 2.52 14.00
CA GLU A 249 10.73 2.62 13.90
C GLU A 249 11.44 1.30 14.22
N LYS A 250 11.01 0.61 15.29
CA LYS A 250 11.51 -0.73 15.62
C LYS A 250 11.27 -1.73 14.51
N ALA A 251 10.06 -1.72 13.91
CA ALA A 251 9.72 -2.58 12.79
C ALA A 251 10.58 -2.25 11.56
N VAL A 252 10.64 -1.00 11.11
CA VAL A 252 11.46 -0.54 9.97
C VAL A 252 12.91 -1.01 10.14
N LYS A 253 13.49 -0.81 11.32
CA LYS A 253 14.86 -1.26 11.62
C LYS A 253 15.01 -2.77 11.55
N ALA A 254 14.06 -3.54 12.07
CA ALA A 254 14.11 -5.01 12.07
C ALA A 254 13.98 -5.61 10.67
N PHE A 255 13.11 -5.04 9.85
CA PHE A 255 12.97 -5.46 8.44
C PHE A 255 14.16 -5.03 7.58
N GLY A 256 14.90 -3.98 7.96
CA GLY A 256 16.17 -3.58 7.36
C GLY A 256 16.06 -3.17 5.89
N MET A 257 14.99 -2.46 5.54
CA MET A 257 14.77 -1.95 4.18
C MET A 257 15.63 -0.72 3.91
N LYS A 258 15.93 -0.48 2.63
CA LYS A 258 16.76 0.66 2.17
C LYS A 258 16.22 1.18 0.86
N GLU A 259 16.27 2.51 0.67
CA GLU A 259 15.74 3.22 -0.50
C GLU A 259 14.33 2.75 -0.86
N ARG A 260 13.44 2.68 0.14
CA ARG A 260 12.15 2.03 -0.06
C ARG A 260 11.07 2.62 0.83
N PHE A 261 9.86 2.60 0.31
CA PHE A 261 8.66 2.86 1.09
C PHE A 261 8.44 1.75 2.11
N PHE A 262 7.77 2.11 3.19
CA PHE A 262 7.15 1.18 4.13
C PHE A 262 5.71 1.61 4.37
N HIS A 263 4.84 0.62 4.48
CA HIS A 263 3.43 0.73 4.85
C HIS A 263 3.15 -0.38 5.85
N ILE A 264 3.07 -0.03 7.12
CA ILE A 264 2.94 -0.97 8.23
C ILE A 264 1.58 -0.78 8.87
N GLU A 265 0.78 -1.83 8.89
CA GLU A 265 -0.57 -1.80 9.44
C GLU A 265 -0.57 -2.28 10.89
N PHE A 266 -1.37 -1.60 11.73
CA PHE A 266 -1.57 -1.93 13.13
C PHE A 266 -3.05 -1.92 13.48
N PHE A 267 -3.49 -2.85 14.33
CA PHE A 267 -4.70 -2.69 15.11
C PHE A 267 -4.43 -1.68 16.24
N LYS A 268 -5.27 -0.67 16.35
CA LYS A 268 -5.29 0.23 17.51
C LYS A 268 -6.28 -0.32 18.52
N THR A 269 -5.80 -0.67 19.70
CA THR A 269 -6.62 -1.05 20.86
C THR A 269 -6.76 0.12 21.80
N GLU A 270 -7.49 -0.03 22.89
CA GLU A 270 -7.65 1.04 23.90
C GLU A 270 -6.30 1.55 24.43
N ASP A 271 -5.34 0.66 24.66
CA ASP A 271 -4.08 0.98 25.34
C ASP A 271 -2.83 0.75 24.49
N ASP A 272 -2.92 0.10 23.31
CA ASP A 272 -1.75 -0.38 22.57
C ASP A 272 -1.98 -0.53 21.06
N TYR A 273 -0.88 -0.79 20.35
CA TYR A 273 -0.87 -1.12 18.92
C TYR A 273 -0.37 -2.55 18.73
N ILE A 274 -1.03 -3.31 17.84
CA ILE A 274 -0.69 -4.69 17.51
C ILE A 274 -0.41 -4.77 16.01
N ALA A 275 0.81 -5.10 15.61
CA ALA A 275 1.19 -5.15 14.21
C ALA A 275 0.44 -6.24 13.45
N ILE A 276 -0.07 -5.87 12.27
CA ILE A 276 -0.79 -6.74 11.33
C ILE A 276 0.16 -7.20 10.23
N GLU A 277 0.70 -6.23 9.47
CA GLU A 277 1.43 -6.48 8.23
C GLU A 277 2.48 -5.40 7.95
N TYR A 278 3.58 -5.79 7.32
CA TYR A 278 4.63 -4.91 6.81
C TYR A 278 4.70 -5.00 5.29
N ASN A 279 4.33 -3.93 4.61
CA ASN A 279 4.42 -3.82 3.15
C ASN A 279 5.58 -2.89 2.77
N ASN A 280 6.47 -3.36 1.90
CA ASN A 280 7.64 -2.59 1.45
C ASN A 280 7.36 -1.81 0.15
N ARG A 281 6.22 -1.17 0.12
CA ARG A 281 5.69 -0.33 -0.95
C ARG A 281 4.90 0.84 -0.36
N PRO A 282 4.56 1.85 -1.16
CA PRO A 282 3.62 2.89 -0.70
C PRO A 282 2.22 2.31 -0.44
N ALA A 283 1.43 2.96 0.38
CA ALA A 283 0.01 2.67 0.51
C ALA A 283 -0.70 2.79 -0.83
N GLY A 284 -1.79 2.04 -1.01
CA GLY A 284 -2.46 1.87 -2.29
C GLY A 284 -3.28 3.07 -2.77
N ALA A 285 -3.79 2.97 -3.98
CA ALA A 285 -4.64 3.96 -4.64
C ALA A 285 -4.03 5.37 -4.63
N PHE A 286 -4.77 6.35 -4.10
CA PHE A 286 -4.36 7.76 -4.05
C PHE A 286 -3.73 8.18 -2.70
N ALA A 287 -3.30 7.25 -1.85
CA ALA A 287 -2.77 7.57 -0.53
C ALA A 287 -1.60 8.56 -0.59
N ILE A 288 -0.65 8.38 -1.55
CA ILE A 288 0.45 9.34 -1.73
C ILE A 288 -0.07 10.75 -2.05
N ASP A 289 -1.10 10.86 -2.87
CA ASP A 289 -1.69 12.16 -3.20
C ASP A 289 -2.31 12.81 -1.96
N VAL A 290 -2.97 12.02 -1.10
CA VAL A 290 -3.52 12.52 0.18
C VAL A 290 -2.40 12.94 1.14
N TYR A 291 -1.28 12.18 1.23
CA TYR A 291 -0.10 12.60 2.02
C TYR A 291 0.45 13.94 1.53
N ASN A 292 0.56 14.12 0.21
CA ASN A 292 1.08 15.35 -0.37
C ASN A 292 0.22 16.55 0.04
N TYR A 293 -1.10 16.42 0.02
CA TYR A 293 -2.01 17.49 0.45
C TYR A 293 -1.99 17.69 1.97
N ALA A 294 -1.93 16.61 2.75
CA ALA A 294 -1.92 16.68 4.21
C ALA A 294 -0.66 17.34 4.76
N HIS A 295 0.49 17.11 4.12
CA HIS A 295 1.79 17.60 4.60
C HIS A 295 2.42 18.72 3.74
N SER A 296 1.72 19.18 2.70
CA SER A 296 2.15 20.27 1.80
C SER A 296 3.51 20.02 1.14
N PHE A 297 3.77 18.78 0.66
CA PHE A 297 5.02 18.40 -0.02
C PHE A 297 4.75 17.46 -1.20
N ASP A 298 5.78 17.03 -1.92
CA ASP A 298 5.70 16.05 -3.00
C ASP A 298 6.48 14.78 -2.66
N PHE A 299 5.74 13.72 -2.31
CA PHE A 299 6.32 12.43 -1.93
C PHE A 299 6.90 11.66 -3.12
N PHE A 300 6.41 11.91 -4.34
CA PHE A 300 7.00 11.33 -5.56
C PHE A 300 8.38 11.94 -5.82
N LYS A 301 8.51 13.26 -5.63
CA LYS A 301 9.80 13.98 -5.70
C LYS A 301 10.74 13.50 -4.62
N LEU A 302 10.29 13.40 -3.36
CA LEU A 302 11.10 12.90 -2.25
C LEU A 302 11.64 11.50 -2.55
N TYR A 303 10.82 10.60 -3.12
CA TYR A 303 11.28 9.29 -3.54
C TYR A 303 12.46 9.38 -4.53
N ALA A 304 12.33 10.17 -5.58
CA ALA A 304 13.39 10.34 -6.57
C ALA A 304 14.67 10.93 -5.96
N GLU A 305 14.54 11.87 -5.03
CA GLU A 305 15.67 12.45 -4.27
C GLU A 305 16.34 11.43 -3.37
N VAL A 306 15.56 10.58 -2.67
CA VAL A 306 16.09 9.48 -1.84
C VAL A 306 16.90 8.50 -2.69
N VAL A 307 16.37 8.07 -3.84
CA VAL A 307 17.09 7.15 -4.76
C VAL A 307 18.35 7.79 -5.32
N LYS A 308 18.33 9.10 -5.55
CA LYS A 308 19.50 9.86 -6.00
C LYS A 308 20.52 10.10 -4.88
N GLY A 309 20.10 10.04 -3.61
CA GLY A 309 20.91 10.39 -2.45
C GLY A 309 21.05 11.90 -2.23
N THR A 310 20.07 12.68 -2.65
CA THR A 310 20.05 14.16 -2.57
C THR A 310 18.93 14.70 -1.69
N ASN A 311 18.20 13.84 -0.98
CA ASN A 311 17.14 14.26 -0.06
C ASN A 311 17.71 15.15 1.05
N GLY A 312 17.06 16.31 1.24
CA GLY A 312 17.36 17.27 2.30
C GLY A 312 16.36 17.23 3.45
N GLU A 313 16.41 18.23 4.31
CA GLU A 313 15.38 18.43 5.33
C GLU A 313 14.04 18.79 4.68
N LEU A 314 12.97 18.22 5.23
CA LEU A 314 11.60 18.48 4.79
C LEU A 314 11.03 19.66 5.61
N ASN A 315 10.48 20.63 4.90
CA ASN A 315 9.68 21.68 5.52
C ASN A 315 8.20 21.33 5.31
N LEU A 316 7.57 20.76 6.35
CA LEU A 316 6.20 20.27 6.30
C LEU A 316 5.25 21.28 6.95
N ASP A 317 4.14 21.54 6.28
CA ASP A 317 2.96 22.20 6.87
C ASP A 317 1.85 21.13 6.98
N SER A 318 1.80 20.47 8.15
CA SER A 318 0.95 19.30 8.36
C SER A 318 -0.45 19.69 8.81
N LYS A 319 -1.45 19.07 8.15
CA LYS A 319 -2.87 19.17 8.44
C LYS A 319 -3.50 17.78 8.49
N TYR A 320 -4.70 17.66 9.01
CA TYR A 320 -5.50 16.47 8.79
C TYR A 320 -5.85 16.37 7.31
N GLY A 321 -5.61 15.22 6.69
CA GLY A 321 -5.96 14.98 5.29
C GLY A 321 -7.10 13.96 5.21
N LEU A 322 -8.32 14.39 4.89
CA LEU A 322 -9.48 13.50 4.74
C LEU A 322 -9.53 12.96 3.32
N ALA A 323 -9.69 11.64 3.19
CA ALA A 323 -10.10 10.96 1.97
C ALA A 323 -11.46 10.29 2.23
N SER A 324 -12.51 10.80 1.61
CA SER A 324 -13.87 10.26 1.71
C SER A 324 -14.39 9.92 0.34
N THR A 325 -14.86 8.69 0.14
CA THR A 325 -15.34 8.26 -1.16
C THR A 325 -16.87 8.27 -1.22
N ARG A 326 -17.38 8.35 -2.43
CA ARG A 326 -18.80 8.20 -2.75
C ARG A 326 -19.00 7.13 -3.80
N ARG A 327 -20.18 6.51 -3.78
CA ARG A 327 -20.63 5.54 -4.77
C ARG A 327 -21.68 6.17 -5.68
N ASP A 328 -21.54 5.97 -6.97
CA ASP A 328 -22.41 6.60 -7.98
C ASP A 328 -23.89 6.21 -7.83
N TYR A 329 -24.18 5.04 -7.23
CA TYR A 329 -25.55 4.56 -7.04
C TYR A 329 -26.24 5.07 -5.76
N LYS A 330 -25.52 5.82 -4.91
CA LYS A 330 -26.11 6.38 -3.67
C LYS A 330 -26.61 7.80 -3.85
N ASP A 331 -27.69 8.13 -3.15
CA ASP A 331 -28.34 9.45 -3.15
C ASP A 331 -27.79 10.32 -2.01
N TYR A 332 -26.72 11.07 -2.29
CA TYR A 332 -26.16 12.01 -1.32
C TYR A 332 -26.93 13.32 -1.27
N LEU A 333 -27.03 13.89 -0.06
CA LEU A 333 -27.76 15.15 0.16
C LEU A 333 -27.12 16.33 -0.56
N TYR A 334 -25.79 16.39 -0.56
CA TYR A 334 -25.01 17.47 -1.15
C TYR A 334 -24.33 17.00 -2.43
N SER A 335 -24.44 17.80 -3.49
CA SER A 335 -23.75 17.54 -4.75
C SER A 335 -22.23 17.78 -4.64
N GLU A 336 -21.47 17.41 -5.67
CA GLU A 336 -20.05 17.78 -5.77
C GLU A 336 -19.87 19.30 -5.77
N ASP A 337 -20.75 20.05 -6.46
CA ASP A 337 -20.71 21.52 -6.50
C ASP A 337 -20.98 22.13 -5.12
N ASP A 338 -21.88 21.56 -4.32
CA ASP A 338 -22.10 22.01 -2.94
C ASP A 338 -20.84 21.83 -2.08
N ILE A 339 -20.12 20.69 -2.23
CA ILE A 339 -18.87 20.44 -1.53
C ILE A 339 -17.79 21.44 -1.98
N ARG A 340 -17.66 21.67 -3.31
CA ARG A 340 -16.70 22.63 -3.87
C ARG A 340 -16.97 24.04 -3.37
N ASN A 341 -18.23 24.46 -3.38
CA ASN A 341 -18.62 25.81 -2.92
C ASN A 341 -18.40 25.99 -1.42
N LYS A 342 -18.69 24.97 -0.61
CA LYS A 342 -18.55 25.05 0.84
C LYS A 342 -17.10 25.05 1.30
N TYR A 343 -16.27 24.17 0.73
CA TYR A 343 -14.89 23.94 1.23
C TYR A 343 -13.79 24.60 0.40
N GLN A 344 -14.12 25.12 -0.79
CA GLN A 344 -13.22 25.91 -1.63
C GLN A 344 -11.76 25.40 -1.64
N ASP A 345 -10.85 26.18 -1.04
CA ASP A 345 -9.40 25.89 -0.97
C ASP A 345 -9.06 24.70 -0.04
N LYS A 346 -9.96 24.27 0.82
CA LYS A 346 -9.79 23.05 1.65
C LYS A 346 -10.09 21.77 0.89
N LEU A 347 -10.90 21.80 -0.16
CA LEU A 347 -11.06 20.69 -1.10
C LEU A 347 -9.89 20.70 -2.09
N LYS A 348 -8.98 19.75 -1.93
CA LYS A 348 -7.73 19.67 -2.71
C LYS A 348 -7.88 18.91 -4.01
N ALA A 349 -8.70 17.85 -4.01
CA ALA A 349 -8.92 17.05 -5.21
C ALA A 349 -10.29 16.35 -5.17
N VAL A 350 -10.83 16.08 -6.35
CA VAL A 350 -11.90 15.12 -6.60
C VAL A 350 -11.37 14.15 -7.64
N LEU A 351 -11.24 12.89 -7.27
CA LEU A 351 -10.52 11.88 -8.03
C LEU A 351 -11.46 10.73 -8.37
N ARG A 352 -11.56 10.39 -9.65
CA ARG A 352 -12.25 9.17 -10.06
C ARG A 352 -11.40 7.96 -9.75
N MET A 353 -11.96 7.01 -9.01
CA MET A 353 -11.26 5.78 -8.66
C MET A 353 -11.08 4.89 -9.88
N PRO A 354 -9.90 4.26 -10.05
CA PRO A 354 -9.72 3.22 -11.05
C PRO A 354 -10.71 2.08 -10.84
N GLU A 355 -11.24 1.52 -11.93
CA GLU A 355 -12.27 0.48 -11.91
C GLU A 355 -11.90 -0.70 -11.00
N ALA A 356 -10.63 -1.13 -11.02
CA ALA A 356 -10.13 -2.20 -10.17
C ALA A 356 -10.25 -1.94 -8.66
N PHE A 357 -10.38 -0.69 -8.24
CA PHE A 357 -10.54 -0.30 -6.83
C PHE A 357 -11.96 0.16 -6.50
N ALA A 358 -12.76 0.53 -7.49
CA ALA A 358 -14.07 1.17 -7.29
C ALA A 358 -15.05 0.26 -6.52
N GLU A 359 -15.04 -1.05 -6.79
CA GLU A 359 -15.92 -2.00 -6.11
C GLU A 359 -15.73 -1.96 -4.59
N LEU A 360 -14.48 -1.95 -4.11
CA LEU A 360 -14.17 -1.92 -2.69
C LEU A 360 -14.19 -0.49 -2.13
N GLN A 361 -13.58 0.46 -2.84
CA GLN A 361 -13.26 1.77 -2.30
C GLN A 361 -14.24 2.89 -2.70
N GLY A 362 -15.25 2.60 -3.54
CA GLY A 362 -16.17 3.61 -4.07
C GLY A 362 -15.68 4.23 -5.39
N ASP A 363 -16.53 5.06 -6.00
CA ASP A 363 -16.34 5.55 -7.37
C ASP A 363 -15.61 6.87 -7.46
N THR A 364 -15.86 7.79 -6.53
CA THR A 364 -15.27 9.12 -6.51
C THR A 364 -14.71 9.44 -5.12
N MET A 365 -13.45 9.83 -5.05
CA MET A 365 -12.78 10.23 -3.82
C MET A 365 -12.68 11.75 -3.73
N PHE A 366 -13.13 12.30 -2.62
CA PHE A 366 -12.94 13.69 -2.22
C PHE A 366 -11.75 13.77 -1.26
N VAL A 367 -10.78 14.60 -1.58
CA VAL A 367 -9.61 14.86 -0.74
C VAL A 367 -9.73 16.26 -0.15
N LEU A 368 -9.85 16.34 1.17
CA LEU A 368 -9.95 17.60 1.89
C LEU A 368 -8.84 17.72 2.94
N VAL A 369 -8.54 18.94 3.35
CA VAL A 369 -7.62 19.20 4.47
C VAL A 369 -8.29 20.05 5.53
N ALA A 370 -7.96 19.75 6.79
CA ALA A 370 -8.51 20.45 7.96
C ALA A 370 -7.41 20.79 8.97
N ASP A 371 -7.60 21.87 9.70
CA ASP A 371 -6.63 22.30 10.73
C ASP A 371 -6.86 21.54 12.05
N THR A 372 -8.08 21.06 12.29
CA THR A 372 -8.47 20.32 13.50
C THR A 372 -9.22 19.02 13.15
N LEU A 373 -9.19 18.07 14.07
CA LEU A 373 -9.90 16.81 13.95
C LEU A 373 -11.42 17.00 13.93
N GLU A 374 -11.93 17.96 14.68
CA GLU A 374 -13.35 18.32 14.72
C GLU A 374 -13.82 18.81 13.35
N GLU A 375 -13.11 19.76 12.75
CA GLU A 375 -13.40 20.26 11.41
C GLU A 375 -13.37 19.13 10.36
N MET A 376 -12.37 18.24 10.45
CA MET A 376 -12.27 17.10 9.55
C MET A 376 -13.49 16.16 9.67
N ASN A 377 -13.95 15.89 10.90
CA ASN A 377 -15.15 15.07 11.12
C ASN A 377 -16.42 15.75 10.58
N GLU A 378 -16.57 17.06 10.72
CA GLU A 378 -17.67 17.81 10.09
C GLU A 378 -17.64 17.72 8.55
N MET A 379 -16.43 17.78 7.95
CA MET A 379 -16.26 17.59 6.50
C MET A 379 -16.66 16.18 6.07
N LYS A 380 -16.25 15.15 6.82
CA LYS A 380 -16.62 13.76 6.58
C LYS A 380 -18.15 13.61 6.60
N GLU A 381 -18.80 14.05 7.67
CA GLU A 381 -20.26 13.97 7.79
C GLU A 381 -20.98 14.68 6.64
N TYR A 382 -20.48 15.84 6.21
CA TYR A 382 -21.06 16.58 5.09
C TYR A 382 -20.91 15.81 3.76
N VAL A 383 -19.72 15.25 3.50
CA VAL A 383 -19.47 14.50 2.27
C VAL A 383 -20.34 13.24 2.20
N GLU A 384 -20.51 12.53 3.31
CA GLU A 384 -21.19 11.21 3.35
C GLU A 384 -22.72 11.30 3.53
N LYS A 385 -23.25 12.48 3.82
CA LYS A 385 -24.67 12.62 4.18
C LYS A 385 -25.59 12.20 3.05
N LEU A 386 -26.41 11.18 3.32
CA LEU A 386 -27.46 10.70 2.42
C LEU A 386 -28.74 11.55 2.56
N LYS A 387 -29.59 11.55 1.50
CA LYS A 387 -30.90 12.18 1.52
C LYS A 387 -31.88 11.49 2.46
#